data_685c8d3b8768573014ee9e9dabf54bd7
#
_entry.id   685c8d3b8768573014ee9e9dabf54bd7
#
_cell.length_a   1.000
_cell.length_b   1.000
_cell.length_c   1.000
_cell.angle_alpha   90.00
_cell.angle_beta   90.00
_cell.angle_gamma   90.00
#
_symmetry.space_group_name_H-M   'P 1'
#
loop_
_entity.id
_entity.type
_entity.pdbx_description
1 polymer ?
#
loop_
_entity_poly.entity_id
_entity_poly.type
_entity_poly.pdbx_seq_one_letter_code
_entity_poly.pdbx_strand_id
1 'polypeptide(L)'
;MSRHDWAGIYVEFIALHGRCGEDGQVQRILEYLEVPYTGSGVQASRLAYSKSASKERFLQHHVPTAPYVLIHESDSAARILHHASSLGFPLVVKPDTQGSSLGVSIVRSPDELSAALTRCFHLDAFGILESCIVGEEWTVGLVDEDVLPLIQIETNRAFFDYQAKYKDDQTVYRFDFEATPEVIDKITRSALDACVAIETKGLVRVDVMLDKFQRPWVLEVNTVPGLTD
;
A
#
# COMPACT_ATOMS: atom_id res chain seq x y z
N MET A 1 20.30 -16.86 14.77
CA MET A 1 19.33 -17.92 15.12
C MET A 1 19.80 -19.22 14.48
N SER A 2 19.85 -20.31 15.24
CA SER A 2 20.25 -21.63 14.71
C SER A 2 19.01 -22.48 14.45
N ARG A 3 19.11 -23.52 13.59
CA ARG A 3 17.99 -24.47 13.38
C ARG A 3 17.51 -25.13 14.69
N HIS A 4 18.34 -25.19 15.72
CA HIS A 4 17.98 -25.77 17.02
C HIS A 4 16.96 -24.93 17.81
N ASP A 5 16.94 -23.60 17.57
CA ASP A 5 16.03 -22.70 18.27
C ASP A 5 14.56 -22.86 17.81
N TRP A 6 14.33 -23.58 16.70
CA TRP A 6 13.03 -23.79 16.06
C TRP A 6 12.52 -25.23 16.20
N ALA A 7 13.20 -26.05 16.97
CA ALA A 7 12.80 -27.44 17.19
C ALA A 7 11.42 -27.53 17.85
N GLY A 8 10.47 -28.21 17.18
CA GLY A 8 9.10 -28.36 17.68
C GLY A 8 8.12 -27.29 17.24
N ILE A 9 8.53 -26.31 16.43
CA ILE A 9 7.64 -25.33 15.79
C ILE A 9 7.15 -25.94 14.48
N TYR A 10 5.83 -26.02 14.31
CA TYR A 10 5.19 -26.56 13.11
C TYR A 10 4.95 -25.48 12.05
N VAL A 11 4.64 -24.25 12.47
CA VAL A 11 4.38 -23.10 11.63
C VAL A 11 4.58 -21.82 12.43
N GLU A 12 5.14 -20.81 11.80
CA GLU A 12 5.29 -19.47 12.37
C GLU A 12 4.19 -18.55 11.84
N PHE A 13 3.48 -17.86 12.73
CA PHE A 13 2.53 -16.83 12.36
C PHE A 13 3.24 -15.47 12.37
N ILE A 14 3.41 -14.89 11.17
CA ILE A 14 4.08 -13.59 11.03
C ILE A 14 3.09 -12.48 11.34
N ALA A 15 3.33 -11.76 12.45
CA ALA A 15 2.59 -10.57 12.86
C ALA A 15 3.52 -9.35 13.05
N LEU A 16 4.66 -9.35 12.36
CA LEU A 16 5.66 -8.28 12.42
C LEU A 16 5.36 -7.25 11.33
N HIS A 17 5.08 -6.01 11.73
CA HIS A 17 4.81 -4.90 10.82
C HIS A 17 6.07 -4.10 10.48
N GLY A 18 6.02 -3.42 9.33
CA GLY A 18 7.07 -2.54 8.85
C GLY A 18 8.32 -3.28 8.39
N ARG A 19 9.46 -2.59 8.50
CA ARG A 19 10.76 -3.12 8.08
C ARG A 19 11.07 -4.42 8.83
N CYS A 20 11.67 -5.37 8.14
CA CYS A 20 11.95 -6.74 8.53
C CYS A 20 10.72 -7.68 8.50
N GLY A 21 9.52 -7.26 8.86
CA GLY A 21 8.32 -8.09 8.86
C GLY A 21 7.63 -8.17 7.50
N GLU A 22 7.51 -7.02 6.83
CA GLU A 22 6.77 -6.87 5.57
C GLU A 22 7.65 -6.84 4.31
N ASP A 23 8.98 -6.65 4.48
CA ASP A 23 9.93 -6.45 3.37
C ASP A 23 10.61 -7.75 2.86
N GLY A 24 10.14 -8.91 3.29
CA GLY A 24 10.66 -10.22 2.90
C GLY A 24 11.89 -10.69 3.69
N GLN A 25 12.38 -9.92 4.68
CA GLN A 25 13.58 -10.32 5.45
C GLN A 25 13.29 -11.48 6.39
N VAL A 26 12.23 -11.42 7.18
CA VAL A 26 11.85 -12.51 8.09
C VAL A 26 11.46 -13.75 7.31
N GLN A 27 10.73 -13.60 6.20
CA GLN A 27 10.35 -14.70 5.33
C GLN A 27 11.61 -15.44 4.80
N ARG A 28 12.61 -14.68 4.33
CA ARG A 28 13.88 -15.25 3.87
C ARG A 28 14.64 -16.01 4.96
N ILE A 29 14.60 -15.53 6.21
CA ILE A 29 15.21 -16.21 7.35
C ILE A 29 14.49 -17.52 7.62
N LEU A 30 13.15 -17.52 7.62
CA LEU A 30 12.34 -18.72 7.86
C LEU A 30 12.52 -19.74 6.74
N GLU A 31 12.59 -19.32 5.46
CA GLU A 31 12.91 -20.21 4.33
C GLU A 31 14.30 -20.84 4.47
N TYR A 32 15.30 -20.05 4.85
CA TYR A 32 16.66 -20.58 5.09
C TYR A 32 16.70 -21.59 6.23
N LEU A 33 15.88 -21.41 7.26
CA LEU A 33 15.77 -22.32 8.40
C LEU A 33 14.83 -23.50 8.14
N GLU A 34 14.15 -23.54 7.00
CA GLU A 34 13.14 -24.54 6.62
C GLU A 34 11.96 -24.55 7.62
N VAL A 35 11.59 -23.40 8.18
CA VAL A 35 10.45 -23.23 9.07
C VAL A 35 9.25 -22.77 8.24
N PRO A 36 8.14 -23.53 8.21
CA PRO A 36 6.90 -23.09 7.58
C PRO A 36 6.35 -21.83 8.25
N TYR A 37 5.78 -20.93 7.47
CA TYR A 37 5.18 -19.69 7.99
C TYR A 37 3.90 -19.33 7.24
N THR A 38 3.08 -18.47 7.83
CA THR A 38 1.85 -17.97 7.24
C THR A 38 2.11 -16.74 6.36
N GLY A 39 1.26 -16.58 5.33
CA GLY A 39 1.27 -15.39 4.48
C GLY A 39 2.18 -15.49 3.27
N SER A 40 2.46 -14.33 2.70
CA SER A 40 3.18 -14.18 1.43
C SER A 40 4.67 -14.48 1.56
N GLY A 41 5.24 -15.07 0.51
CA GLY A 41 6.67 -15.40 0.45
C GLY A 41 7.57 -14.16 0.27
N VAL A 42 8.89 -14.41 0.26
CA VAL A 42 9.93 -13.36 0.17
C VAL A 42 9.69 -12.40 -0.99
N GLN A 43 9.40 -12.94 -2.19
CA GLN A 43 9.27 -12.12 -3.40
C GLN A 43 8.04 -11.22 -3.34
N ALA A 44 6.88 -11.78 -2.99
CA ALA A 44 5.64 -11.05 -2.86
C ALA A 44 5.72 -9.95 -1.78
N SER A 45 6.28 -10.27 -0.62
CA SER A 45 6.48 -9.30 0.45
C SER A 45 7.38 -8.13 0.03
N ARG A 46 8.49 -8.41 -0.66
CA ARG A 46 9.39 -7.36 -1.19
C ARG A 46 8.71 -6.48 -2.23
N LEU A 47 7.95 -7.08 -3.15
CA LEU A 47 7.20 -6.34 -4.17
C LEU A 47 6.14 -5.46 -3.51
N ALA A 48 5.35 -6.00 -2.58
CA ALA A 48 4.30 -5.28 -1.88
C ALA A 48 4.84 -4.11 -1.04
N TYR A 49 6.01 -4.28 -0.43
CA TYR A 49 6.63 -3.27 0.43
C TYR A 49 7.13 -2.03 -0.34
N SER A 50 7.55 -2.19 -1.60
CA SER A 50 7.95 -1.08 -2.48
C SER A 50 6.77 -0.64 -3.35
N LYS A 51 6.32 0.61 -3.16
CA LYS A 51 5.19 1.17 -3.90
C LYS A 51 5.47 1.24 -5.40
N SER A 52 6.68 1.63 -5.78
CA SER A 52 7.07 1.68 -7.20
C SER A 52 7.12 0.29 -7.83
N ALA A 53 7.66 -0.71 -7.12
CA ALA A 53 7.70 -2.08 -7.60
C ALA A 53 6.29 -2.69 -7.73
N SER A 54 5.40 -2.46 -6.74
CA SER A 54 4.00 -2.85 -6.81
C SER A 54 3.31 -2.25 -8.02
N LYS A 55 3.45 -0.93 -8.21
CA LYS A 55 2.82 -0.21 -9.32
C LYS A 55 3.34 -0.67 -10.69
N GLU A 56 4.61 -0.98 -10.80
CA GLU A 56 5.18 -1.56 -12.02
C GLU A 56 4.52 -2.92 -12.34
N ARG A 57 4.37 -3.78 -11.33
CA ARG A 57 3.66 -5.05 -11.48
C ARG A 57 2.19 -4.84 -11.82
N PHE A 58 1.52 -3.88 -11.19
CA PHE A 58 0.13 -3.53 -11.51
C PHE A 58 -0.02 -3.12 -12.97
N LEU A 59 0.86 -2.27 -13.49
CA LEU A 59 0.82 -1.85 -14.90
C LEU A 59 1.04 -3.04 -15.84
N GLN A 60 1.98 -3.94 -15.55
CA GLN A 60 2.24 -5.15 -16.34
C GLN A 60 1.05 -6.10 -16.39
N HIS A 61 0.25 -6.14 -15.32
CA HIS A 61 -0.94 -6.99 -15.19
C HIS A 61 -2.26 -6.25 -15.46
N HIS A 62 -2.20 -5.01 -15.96
CA HIS A 62 -3.37 -4.16 -16.26
C HIS A 62 -4.26 -3.86 -15.03
N VAL A 63 -3.69 -3.92 -13.82
CA VAL A 63 -4.38 -3.51 -12.60
C VAL A 63 -4.42 -1.98 -12.55
N PRO A 64 -5.61 -1.36 -12.36
CA PRO A 64 -5.72 0.09 -12.28
C PRO A 64 -4.95 0.64 -11.08
N THR A 65 -4.00 1.52 -11.32
CA THR A 65 -3.27 2.25 -10.28
C THR A 65 -3.00 3.68 -10.75
N ALA A 66 -2.95 4.64 -9.81
CA ALA A 66 -2.75 6.04 -10.15
C ALA A 66 -1.43 6.26 -10.90
N PRO A 67 -1.41 7.11 -11.95
CA PRO A 67 -0.17 7.49 -12.64
C PRO A 67 0.87 8.01 -11.66
N TYR A 68 2.12 7.60 -11.83
CA TYR A 68 3.18 7.95 -10.91
C TYR A 68 4.54 8.10 -11.59
N VAL A 69 5.47 8.73 -10.89
CA VAL A 69 6.89 8.82 -11.26
C VAL A 69 7.73 8.51 -10.03
N LEU A 70 8.69 7.59 -10.18
CA LEU A 70 9.73 7.33 -9.17
C LEU A 70 10.74 8.47 -9.20
N ILE A 71 11.06 9.01 -8.02
CA ILE A 71 12.05 10.07 -7.80
C ILE A 71 13.08 9.64 -6.77
N HIS A 72 14.25 10.23 -6.83
CA HIS A 72 15.35 9.98 -5.89
C HIS A 72 15.83 11.29 -5.27
N GLU A 73 16.34 11.25 -4.05
CA GLU A 73 16.82 12.44 -3.33
C GLU A 73 17.92 13.22 -4.07
N SER A 74 18.70 12.56 -4.93
CA SER A 74 19.71 13.18 -5.78
C SER A 74 19.19 13.80 -7.07
N ASP A 75 17.89 13.63 -7.39
CA ASP A 75 17.31 14.25 -8.57
C ASP A 75 17.29 15.79 -8.42
N SER A 76 17.56 16.50 -9.52
CA SER A 76 17.49 17.95 -9.49
C SER A 76 16.07 18.45 -9.24
N ALA A 77 15.93 19.55 -8.51
CA ALA A 77 14.63 20.19 -8.27
C ALA A 77 13.87 20.48 -9.57
N ALA A 78 14.59 20.89 -10.62
CA ALA A 78 14.00 21.16 -11.93
C ALA A 78 13.40 19.89 -12.57
N ARG A 79 14.08 18.72 -12.45
CA ARG A 79 13.57 17.43 -12.94
C ARG A 79 12.33 17.01 -12.17
N ILE A 80 12.35 17.09 -10.85
CA ILE A 80 11.21 16.74 -10.01
C ILE A 80 10.01 17.64 -10.31
N LEU A 81 10.24 18.95 -10.42
CA LEU A 81 9.17 19.91 -10.77
C LEU A 81 8.59 19.65 -12.16
N HIS A 82 9.41 19.26 -13.14
CA HIS A 82 8.94 18.87 -14.47
C HIS A 82 8.01 17.66 -14.40
N HIS A 83 8.40 16.61 -13.65
CA HIS A 83 7.56 15.43 -13.46
C HIS A 83 6.25 15.77 -12.72
N ALA A 84 6.34 16.57 -11.66
CA ALA A 84 5.16 17.02 -10.91
C ALA A 84 4.18 17.80 -11.81
N SER A 85 4.70 18.72 -12.64
CA SER A 85 3.91 19.47 -13.61
C SER A 85 3.26 18.60 -14.67
N SER A 86 3.94 17.53 -15.10
CA SER A 86 3.41 16.57 -16.08
C SER A 86 2.29 15.70 -15.53
N LEU A 87 2.37 15.34 -14.24
CA LEU A 87 1.30 14.62 -13.53
C LEU A 87 0.10 15.52 -13.22
N GLY A 88 0.35 16.83 -13.03
CA GLY A 88 -0.64 17.81 -12.61
C GLY A 88 -0.86 17.85 -11.11
N PHE A 89 -1.53 18.91 -10.64
CA PHE A 89 -1.89 19.11 -9.24
C PHE A 89 -3.42 19.01 -9.07
N PRO A 90 -3.90 18.48 -7.93
CA PRO A 90 -3.12 17.98 -6.80
C PRO A 90 -2.43 16.65 -7.08
N LEU A 91 -1.26 16.43 -6.48
CA LEU A 91 -0.54 15.16 -6.49
C LEU A 91 -0.17 14.73 -5.07
N VAL A 92 0.24 13.47 -4.92
CA VAL A 92 0.72 12.90 -3.67
C VAL A 92 2.22 12.67 -3.78
N VAL A 93 2.96 13.12 -2.76
CA VAL A 93 4.37 12.77 -2.55
C VAL A 93 4.44 11.78 -1.40
N LYS A 94 5.06 10.64 -1.61
CA LYS A 94 5.21 9.62 -0.56
C LYS A 94 6.51 8.82 -0.70
N PRO A 95 7.13 8.38 0.42
CA PRO A 95 8.28 7.49 0.40
C PRO A 95 7.93 6.17 -0.29
N ASP A 96 8.89 5.54 -0.96
CA ASP A 96 8.67 4.28 -1.69
C ASP A 96 8.42 3.11 -0.74
N THR A 97 9.18 2.99 0.34
CA THR A 97 9.21 1.81 1.23
C THR A 97 8.74 2.08 2.67
N GLN A 98 7.84 3.04 2.86
CA GLN A 98 7.26 3.34 4.18
C GLN A 98 5.79 2.96 4.26
N GLY A 99 5.41 2.37 5.39
CA GLY A 99 4.03 2.05 5.74
C GLY A 99 3.32 3.17 6.53
N SER A 100 2.10 2.89 6.97
CA SER A 100 1.32 3.74 7.89
C SER A 100 1.19 5.20 7.48
N SER A 101 1.19 5.49 6.18
CA SER A 101 1.12 6.86 5.62
C SER A 101 2.21 7.82 6.12
N LEU A 102 3.33 7.30 6.65
CA LEU A 102 4.45 8.13 7.09
C LEU A 102 5.09 8.85 5.90
N GLY A 103 5.28 10.16 6.02
CA GLY A 103 5.90 10.99 4.98
C GLY A 103 5.02 11.30 3.79
N VAL A 104 3.76 10.84 3.78
CA VAL A 104 2.78 11.13 2.72
C VAL A 104 2.35 12.60 2.81
N SER A 105 2.26 13.26 1.66
CA SER A 105 1.81 14.64 1.54
C SER A 105 0.97 14.85 0.28
N ILE A 106 -0.20 15.45 0.41
CA ILE A 106 -0.94 15.98 -0.73
C ILE A 106 -0.36 17.36 -1.05
N VAL A 107 0.05 17.56 -2.29
CA VAL A 107 0.63 18.79 -2.82
C VAL A 107 -0.36 19.39 -3.79
N ARG A 108 -0.89 20.58 -3.48
CA ARG A 108 -1.94 21.23 -4.27
C ARG A 108 -1.38 22.24 -5.27
N SER A 109 -0.15 22.70 -5.00
CA SER A 109 0.54 23.67 -5.88
C SER A 109 2.05 23.42 -5.87
N PRO A 110 2.79 23.93 -6.86
CA PRO A 110 4.26 23.82 -6.90
C PRO A 110 4.95 24.35 -5.64
N ASP A 111 4.39 25.33 -4.97
CA ASP A 111 4.99 25.95 -3.77
C ASP A 111 5.05 24.99 -2.57
N GLU A 112 4.14 24.02 -2.51
CA GLU A 112 4.10 23.01 -1.45
C GLU A 112 5.09 21.84 -1.69
N LEU A 113 5.61 21.70 -2.92
CA LEU A 113 6.39 20.54 -3.34
C LEU A 113 7.68 20.37 -2.53
N SER A 114 8.44 21.46 -2.31
CA SER A 114 9.71 21.42 -1.57
C SER A 114 9.55 20.86 -0.16
N ALA A 115 8.53 21.31 0.57
CA ALA A 115 8.26 20.83 1.93
C ALA A 115 7.82 19.36 1.95
N ALA A 116 7.06 18.92 0.95
CA ALA A 116 6.63 17.53 0.80
C ALA A 116 7.82 16.61 0.50
N LEU A 117 8.72 17.02 -0.39
CA LEU A 117 9.96 16.28 -0.72
C LEU A 117 10.87 16.16 0.49
N THR A 118 11.03 17.22 1.28
CA THR A 118 11.84 17.17 2.51
C THR A 118 11.30 16.12 3.49
N ARG A 119 9.98 16.04 3.68
CA ARG A 119 9.38 14.99 4.55
C ARG A 119 9.56 13.59 3.98
N CYS A 120 9.41 13.42 2.68
CA CYS A 120 9.57 12.16 1.99
C CYS A 120 11.01 11.64 2.13
N PHE A 121 11.99 12.44 1.73
CA PHE A 121 13.41 12.06 1.70
C PHE A 121 14.07 11.99 3.10
N HIS A 122 13.41 12.51 4.13
CA HIS A 122 13.83 12.25 5.51
C HIS A 122 13.66 10.77 5.91
N LEU A 123 12.75 10.05 5.25
CA LEU A 123 12.36 8.68 5.58
C LEU A 123 12.90 7.64 4.58
N ASP A 124 13.11 8.03 3.34
CA ASP A 124 13.51 7.13 2.26
C ASP A 124 14.26 7.92 1.18
N ALA A 125 15.34 7.37 0.64
CA ALA A 125 16.05 7.97 -0.48
C ALA A 125 15.25 7.98 -1.78
N PHE A 126 14.28 7.06 -1.90
CA PHE A 126 13.34 7.00 -3.01
C PHE A 126 11.93 7.46 -2.59
N GLY A 127 11.28 8.17 -3.48
CA GLY A 127 9.89 8.56 -3.32
C GLY A 127 9.11 8.43 -4.62
N ILE A 128 7.81 8.50 -4.54
CA ILE A 128 6.96 8.58 -5.72
C ILE A 128 6.16 9.88 -5.71
N LEU A 129 6.07 10.52 -6.88
CA LEU A 129 5.04 11.49 -7.20
C LEU A 129 3.89 10.73 -7.83
N GLU A 130 2.68 10.91 -7.35
CA GLU A 130 1.51 10.16 -7.80
C GLU A 130 0.33 11.11 -8.00
N SER A 131 -0.45 10.92 -9.07
CA SER A 131 -1.69 11.68 -9.26
C SER A 131 -2.63 11.46 -8.07
N CYS A 132 -3.14 12.54 -7.49
CA CYS A 132 -4.07 12.46 -6.36
C CYS A 132 -5.45 12.00 -6.86
N ILE A 133 -5.85 10.80 -6.51
CA ILE A 133 -7.19 10.29 -6.79
C ILE A 133 -8.12 10.82 -5.70
N VAL A 134 -9.13 11.57 -6.10
CA VAL A 134 -10.17 12.08 -5.21
C VAL A 134 -11.39 11.17 -5.30
N GLY A 135 -11.83 10.65 -4.16
CA GLY A 135 -12.94 9.73 -4.11
C GLY A 135 -13.10 9.08 -2.73
N GLU A 136 -13.62 7.89 -2.71
CA GLU A 136 -13.86 7.09 -1.51
C GLU A 136 -12.73 6.10 -1.31
N GLU A 137 -12.30 5.93 -0.06
CA GLU A 137 -11.28 4.95 0.29
C GLU A 137 -11.94 3.64 0.74
N TRP A 138 -11.47 2.54 0.18
CA TRP A 138 -11.94 1.20 0.43
C TRP A 138 -10.79 0.28 0.80
N THR A 139 -11.08 -0.67 1.67
CA THR A 139 -10.13 -1.75 1.95
C THR A 139 -10.79 -3.11 1.76
N VAL A 140 -10.04 -4.02 1.17
CA VAL A 140 -10.47 -5.39 0.85
C VAL A 140 -9.52 -6.36 1.53
N GLY A 141 -10.05 -7.12 2.48
CA GLY A 141 -9.35 -8.25 3.07
C GLY A 141 -9.48 -9.49 2.19
N LEU A 142 -8.41 -10.26 2.07
CA LEU A 142 -8.41 -11.54 1.35
C LEU A 142 -7.67 -12.61 2.17
N VAL A 143 -8.14 -13.84 2.07
CA VAL A 143 -7.42 -15.03 2.54
C VAL A 143 -7.27 -15.94 1.32
N ASP A 144 -6.08 -15.92 0.72
CA ASP A 144 -5.84 -16.47 -0.62
C ASP A 144 -6.81 -15.89 -1.66
N GLU A 145 -7.73 -16.68 -2.21
CA GLU A 145 -8.73 -16.25 -3.19
C GLU A 145 -10.07 -15.85 -2.55
N ASP A 146 -10.25 -16.11 -1.26
CA ASP A 146 -11.48 -15.80 -0.53
C ASP A 146 -11.50 -14.33 -0.14
N VAL A 147 -12.47 -13.59 -0.66
CA VAL A 147 -12.65 -12.16 -0.39
C VAL A 147 -13.51 -11.99 0.86
N LEU A 148 -12.99 -11.26 1.84
CA LEU A 148 -13.72 -10.88 3.03
C LEU A 148 -14.67 -9.70 2.74
N PRO A 149 -15.66 -9.41 3.60
CA PRO A 149 -16.51 -8.24 3.42
C PRO A 149 -15.70 -6.96 3.22
N LEU A 150 -16.08 -6.17 2.21
CA LEU A 150 -15.44 -4.90 1.93
C LEU A 150 -15.71 -3.91 3.05
N ILE A 151 -14.77 -3.00 3.25
CA ILE A 151 -14.91 -1.92 4.23
C ILE A 151 -14.69 -0.60 3.52
N GLN A 152 -15.64 0.32 3.64
CA GLN A 152 -15.45 1.71 3.25
C GLN A 152 -14.84 2.48 4.42
N ILE A 153 -13.82 3.28 4.16
CA ILE A 153 -13.13 4.08 5.16
C ILE A 153 -13.56 5.54 5.00
N GLU A 154 -14.24 6.08 6.00
CA GLU A 154 -14.59 7.49 6.06
C GLU A 154 -13.71 8.20 7.06
N THR A 155 -13.09 9.29 6.64
CA THR A 155 -12.29 10.17 7.51
C THR A 155 -12.62 11.63 7.24
N ASN A 156 -12.65 12.44 8.28
CA ASN A 156 -12.79 13.91 8.15
C ASN A 156 -11.50 14.61 7.73
N ARG A 157 -10.42 13.83 7.48
CA ARG A 157 -9.12 14.32 7.06
C ARG A 157 -8.99 14.33 5.54
N ALA A 158 -7.99 15.04 5.04
CA ALA A 158 -7.69 15.08 3.60
C ALA A 158 -7.33 13.70 3.00
N PHE A 159 -6.90 12.76 3.82
CA PHE A 159 -6.64 11.35 3.48
C PHE A 159 -6.49 10.52 4.77
N PHE A 160 -6.51 9.18 4.64
CA PHE A 160 -6.35 8.24 5.74
C PHE A 160 -4.88 8.17 6.19
N ASP A 161 -4.44 9.20 6.92
CA ASP A 161 -3.07 9.34 7.42
C ASP A 161 -2.81 8.51 8.69
N TYR A 162 -1.55 8.54 9.18
CA TYR A 162 -1.17 7.85 10.42
C TYR A 162 -2.04 8.22 11.61
N GLN A 163 -2.45 9.49 11.71
CA GLN A 163 -3.31 9.91 12.81
C GLN A 163 -4.73 9.36 12.65
N ALA A 164 -5.25 9.37 11.41
CA ALA A 164 -6.55 8.75 11.11
C ALA A 164 -6.53 7.22 11.33
N LYS A 165 -5.38 6.56 11.07
CA LYS A 165 -5.23 5.10 11.26
C LYS A 165 -5.15 4.66 12.72
N TYR A 166 -4.54 5.48 13.60
CA TYR A 166 -4.15 5.01 14.95
C TYR A 166 -4.52 5.94 16.09
N LYS A 167 -5.01 7.15 15.84
CA LYS A 167 -5.22 8.17 16.87
C LYS A 167 -6.50 8.97 16.75
N ASP A 168 -7.23 8.82 15.66
CA ASP A 168 -8.41 9.64 15.39
C ASP A 168 -9.67 8.79 15.55
N ASP A 169 -10.40 9.05 16.63
CA ASP A 169 -11.69 8.40 16.91
C ASP A 169 -12.80 8.80 15.91
N GLN A 170 -12.49 9.69 14.95
CA GLN A 170 -13.41 10.14 13.90
C GLN A 170 -13.28 9.33 12.60
N THR A 171 -12.33 8.40 12.52
CA THR A 171 -12.29 7.44 11.40
C THR A 171 -13.39 6.41 11.58
N VAL A 172 -14.24 6.26 10.59
CA VAL A 172 -15.36 5.30 10.60
C VAL A 172 -15.10 4.22 9.57
N TYR A 173 -15.14 2.97 10.03
CA TYR A 173 -15.12 1.79 9.17
C TYR A 173 -16.55 1.34 8.92
N ARG A 174 -17.02 1.50 7.68
CA ARG A 174 -18.40 1.14 7.32
C ARG A 174 -18.47 -0.21 6.64
N PHE A 175 -19.34 -1.05 7.18
CA PHE A 175 -19.76 -2.31 6.57
C PHE A 175 -21.17 -2.19 5.94
N ASP A 176 -21.91 -1.14 6.30
CA ASP A 176 -23.29 -0.83 5.88
C ASP A 176 -23.32 0.27 4.79
N PHE A 177 -22.33 0.26 3.91
CA PHE A 177 -22.20 1.22 2.83
C PHE A 177 -23.24 1.00 1.73
N GLU A 178 -23.58 2.07 1.01
CA GLU A 178 -24.43 2.02 -0.18
C GLU A 178 -23.57 1.97 -1.45
N ALA A 179 -23.44 0.79 -2.06
CA ALA A 179 -22.76 0.61 -3.33
C ALA A 179 -23.52 -0.39 -4.20
N THR A 180 -23.51 -0.17 -5.52
CA THR A 180 -24.14 -1.11 -6.45
C THR A 180 -23.31 -2.38 -6.57
N PRO A 181 -23.93 -3.55 -6.90
CA PRO A 181 -23.18 -4.79 -7.11
C PRO A 181 -22.03 -4.65 -8.12
N GLU A 182 -22.22 -3.81 -9.15
CA GLU A 182 -21.21 -3.58 -10.18
C GLU A 182 -19.98 -2.83 -9.63
N VAL A 183 -20.17 -1.92 -8.68
CA VAL A 183 -19.07 -1.20 -8.01
C VAL A 183 -18.31 -2.15 -7.09
N ILE A 184 -19.02 -2.95 -6.30
CA ILE A 184 -18.43 -3.97 -5.43
C ILE A 184 -17.59 -4.96 -6.26
N ASP A 185 -18.14 -5.46 -7.36
CA ASP A 185 -17.43 -6.38 -8.26
C ASP A 185 -16.15 -5.75 -8.85
N LYS A 186 -16.18 -4.47 -9.26
CA LYS A 186 -14.99 -3.76 -9.76
C LYS A 186 -13.91 -3.63 -8.71
N ILE A 187 -14.26 -3.23 -7.48
CA ILE A 187 -13.31 -3.11 -6.38
C ILE A 187 -12.70 -4.47 -6.06
N THR A 188 -13.54 -5.49 -5.91
CA THR A 188 -13.14 -6.87 -5.62
C THR A 188 -12.19 -7.42 -6.68
N ARG A 189 -12.52 -7.28 -7.97
CA ARG A 189 -11.65 -7.73 -9.06
C ARG A 189 -10.31 -7.02 -9.06
N SER A 190 -10.31 -5.69 -8.87
CA SER A 190 -9.05 -4.93 -8.81
C SER A 190 -8.16 -5.38 -7.66
N ALA A 191 -8.75 -5.74 -6.51
CA ALA A 191 -8.01 -6.28 -5.37
C ALA A 191 -7.44 -7.68 -5.66
N LEU A 192 -8.25 -8.58 -6.22
CA LEU A 192 -7.81 -9.92 -6.64
C LEU A 192 -6.70 -9.85 -7.69
N ASP A 193 -6.87 -9.03 -8.73
CA ASP A 193 -5.88 -8.85 -9.79
C ASP A 193 -4.56 -8.28 -9.23
N ALA A 194 -4.63 -7.38 -8.23
CA ALA A 194 -3.46 -6.87 -7.53
C ALA A 194 -2.73 -7.97 -6.74
N CYS A 195 -3.46 -8.83 -6.06
CA CYS A 195 -2.90 -9.99 -5.36
C CYS A 195 -2.22 -10.97 -6.32
N VAL A 196 -2.84 -11.25 -7.46
CA VAL A 196 -2.24 -12.08 -8.52
C VAL A 196 -0.98 -11.42 -9.08
N ALA A 197 -1.00 -10.11 -9.35
CA ALA A 197 0.16 -9.37 -9.87
C ALA A 197 1.37 -9.42 -8.93
N ILE A 198 1.15 -9.41 -7.62
CA ILE A 198 2.18 -9.47 -6.58
C ILE A 198 2.53 -10.92 -6.20
N GLU A 199 1.70 -11.90 -6.57
CA GLU A 199 1.83 -13.31 -6.19
C GLU A 199 1.71 -13.53 -4.67
N THR A 200 0.74 -12.86 -4.05
CA THR A 200 0.48 -12.95 -2.60
C THR A 200 -0.11 -14.29 -2.20
N LYS A 201 0.00 -14.61 -0.90
CA LYS A 201 -0.61 -15.80 -0.27
C LYS A 201 -1.10 -15.46 1.13
N GLY A 202 -2.10 -16.23 1.59
CA GLY A 202 -2.64 -16.12 2.92
C GLY A 202 -3.41 -14.83 3.13
N LEU A 203 -3.32 -14.27 4.34
CA LEU A 203 -4.04 -13.04 4.71
C LEU A 203 -3.37 -11.81 4.11
N VAL A 204 -4.14 -11.05 3.34
CA VAL A 204 -3.70 -9.83 2.63
C VAL A 204 -4.77 -8.75 2.76
N ARG A 205 -4.37 -7.49 2.76
CA ARG A 205 -5.28 -6.34 2.65
C ARG A 205 -4.87 -5.49 1.45
N VAL A 206 -5.84 -5.16 0.62
CA VAL A 206 -5.66 -4.27 -0.53
C VAL A 206 -6.42 -2.97 -0.29
N ASP A 207 -5.71 -1.84 -0.36
CA ASP A 207 -6.30 -0.52 -0.20
C ASP A 207 -6.57 0.09 -1.59
N VAL A 208 -7.78 0.61 -1.79
CA VAL A 208 -8.31 1.03 -3.10
C VAL A 208 -9.00 2.38 -2.97
N MET A 209 -8.73 3.31 -3.89
CA MET A 209 -9.54 4.52 -4.07
C MET A 209 -10.59 4.29 -5.16
N LEU A 210 -11.84 4.65 -4.90
CA LEU A 210 -12.91 4.69 -5.88
C LEU A 210 -13.14 6.14 -6.30
N ASP A 211 -12.87 6.48 -7.57
CA ASP A 211 -13.05 7.86 -8.04
C ASP A 211 -14.55 8.20 -8.29
N LYS A 212 -14.83 9.47 -8.54
CA LYS A 212 -16.20 9.96 -8.83
C LYS A 212 -16.87 9.31 -10.05
N PHE A 213 -16.11 8.62 -10.89
CA PHE A 213 -16.62 7.87 -12.04
C PHE A 213 -16.76 6.37 -11.73
N GLN A 214 -16.67 6.00 -10.44
CA GLN A 214 -16.73 4.62 -9.98
C GLN A 214 -15.66 3.71 -10.62
N ARG A 215 -14.46 4.25 -10.79
CA ARG A 215 -13.28 3.49 -11.22
C ARG A 215 -12.39 3.23 -10.03
N PRO A 216 -12.06 1.97 -9.73
CA PRO A 216 -11.15 1.61 -8.67
C PRO A 216 -9.70 1.92 -9.09
N TRP A 217 -8.89 2.34 -8.12
CA TRP A 217 -7.47 2.60 -8.24
C TRP A 217 -6.76 1.95 -7.06
N VAL A 218 -6.00 0.89 -7.31
CA VAL A 218 -5.25 0.20 -6.26
C VAL A 218 -4.12 1.10 -5.77
N LEU A 219 -4.10 1.33 -4.44
CA LEU A 219 -3.09 2.13 -3.76
C LEU A 219 -1.89 1.28 -3.34
N GLU A 220 -2.16 0.22 -2.60
CA GLU A 220 -1.15 -0.69 -2.05
C GLU A 220 -1.74 -2.05 -1.70
N VAL A 221 -0.85 -3.05 -1.57
CA VAL A 221 -1.14 -4.39 -1.08
C VAL A 221 -0.33 -4.62 0.19
N ASN A 222 -1.00 -5.00 1.27
CA ASN A 222 -0.39 -5.26 2.57
C ASN A 222 -0.34 -6.76 2.83
N THR A 223 0.85 -7.35 2.83
CA THR A 223 1.06 -8.81 2.99
C THR A 223 1.10 -9.26 4.45
N VAL A 224 1.18 -8.33 5.40
CA VAL A 224 1.02 -8.55 6.85
C VAL A 224 0.10 -7.46 7.38
N PRO A 225 -1.22 -7.56 7.16
CA PRO A 225 -2.15 -6.53 7.59
C PRO A 225 -2.22 -6.44 9.10
N GLY A 226 -2.43 -5.21 9.63
CA GLY A 226 -2.62 -4.99 11.05
C GLY A 226 -3.87 -5.72 11.55
N LEU A 227 -3.72 -6.44 12.68
CA LEU A 227 -4.78 -7.15 13.38
C LEU A 227 -5.04 -6.41 14.71
N THR A 228 -5.32 -5.12 14.63
CA THR A 228 -5.64 -4.27 15.79
C THR A 228 -7.13 -4.04 15.87
N ASP A 229 -7.62 -3.85 17.12
CA ASP A 229 -9.01 -3.50 17.43
C ASP A 229 -9.38 -2.12 16.89
#